data_d7bb7a14d7616b34135614e19bf6e829
#
_entry.id   d7bb7a14d7616b34135614e19bf6e829
#
_cell.length_a   1.000
_cell.length_b   1.000
_cell.length_c   1.000
_cell.angle_alpha   90.00
_cell.angle_beta   90.00
_cell.angle_gamma   90.00
#
_symmetry.space_group_name_H-M   'P 1'
#
loop_
_entity.id
_entity.type
_entity.pdbx_description
1 polymer ?
#
loop_
_entity_poly.entity_id
_entity_poly.type
_entity_poly.pdbx_seq_one_letter_code
_entity_poly.pdbx_strand_id
1 'polypeptide(L)'
;MNEVKIRYSKDALKFLSKLDKRSVGRIRDAITGLTCNPPVGDIKTMQGYSDGRKRLRVGSWRIIYRHENEETVEIIFVIDIGNRGNIYK
;
A
#
# COMPACT_ATOMS: atom_id res chain seq x y z
N MET A 1 7.26 -16.71 14.42
CA MET A 1 7.29 -15.48 13.60
C MET A 1 6.13 -15.50 12.63
N ASN A 2 5.43 -14.40 12.56
CA ASN A 2 4.31 -14.29 11.62
C ASN A 2 4.84 -14.00 10.22
N GLU A 3 4.28 -14.70 9.24
CA GLU A 3 4.55 -14.41 7.85
C GLU A 3 3.71 -13.20 7.44
N VAL A 4 4.30 -12.30 6.66
CA VAL A 4 3.61 -11.14 6.13
C VAL A 4 3.58 -11.23 4.61
N LYS A 5 2.39 -11.20 4.04
CA LYS A 5 2.22 -11.23 2.60
C LYS A 5 1.64 -9.91 2.11
N ILE A 6 1.98 -9.56 0.88
CA ILE A 6 1.45 -8.36 0.24
C ILE A 6 0.55 -8.80 -0.91
N ARG A 7 -0.67 -8.28 -0.92
CA ARG A 7 -1.66 -8.59 -1.94
C ARG A 7 -2.10 -7.30 -2.59
N TYR A 8 -2.34 -7.33 -3.89
CA TYR A 8 -2.72 -6.15 -4.64
C TYR A 8 -4.11 -6.32 -5.25
N SER A 9 -4.90 -5.25 -5.21
CA SER A 9 -6.17 -5.20 -5.94
C SER A 9 -5.89 -5.14 -7.44
N LYS A 10 -6.94 -5.40 -8.24
CA LYS A 10 -6.85 -5.26 -9.69
C LYS A 10 -6.49 -3.83 -10.09
N ASP A 11 -7.07 -2.84 -9.43
CA ASP A 11 -6.79 -1.44 -9.72
C ASP A 11 -5.35 -1.08 -9.42
N ALA A 12 -4.80 -1.58 -8.30
CA ALA A 12 -3.41 -1.35 -7.94
C ALA A 12 -2.47 -1.97 -8.97
N LEU A 13 -2.73 -3.21 -9.38
CA LEU A 13 -1.92 -3.87 -10.40
C LEU A 13 -1.99 -3.15 -11.74
N LYS A 14 -3.18 -2.69 -12.12
CA LYS A 14 -3.36 -1.95 -13.36
C LYS A 14 -2.55 -0.66 -13.35
N PHE A 15 -2.55 0.05 -12.22
CA PHE A 15 -1.77 1.27 -12.10
C PHE A 15 -0.27 0.97 -12.25
N LEU A 16 0.22 -0.06 -11.55
CA LEU A 16 1.63 -0.43 -11.62
C LEU A 16 2.05 -0.84 -13.03
N SER A 17 1.15 -1.46 -13.78
CA SER A 17 1.48 -1.92 -15.13
C SER A 17 1.74 -0.78 -16.10
N LYS A 18 1.32 0.44 -15.76
CA LYS A 18 1.53 1.62 -16.60
C LYS A 18 2.80 2.37 -16.27
N LEU A 19 3.50 1.98 -15.20
CA LEU A 19 4.70 2.67 -14.77
C LEU A 19 5.96 1.98 -15.30
N ASP A 20 7.04 2.75 -15.37
CA ASP A 20 8.35 2.19 -15.70
C ASP A 20 8.89 1.35 -14.54
N LYS A 21 9.90 0.54 -14.84
CA LYS A 21 10.47 -0.39 -13.85
C LYS A 21 11.03 0.33 -12.62
N ARG A 22 11.64 1.48 -12.80
CA ARG A 22 12.21 2.25 -11.68
C ARG A 22 11.13 2.71 -10.72
N SER A 23 10.03 3.23 -11.26
CA SER A 23 8.91 3.69 -10.45
C SER A 23 8.25 2.54 -9.72
N VAL A 24 8.03 1.43 -10.40
CA VAL A 24 7.48 0.23 -9.77
C VAL A 24 8.38 -0.24 -8.63
N GLY A 25 9.69 -0.25 -8.84
CA GLY A 25 10.66 -0.65 -7.82
C GLY A 25 10.57 0.23 -6.59
N ARG A 26 10.47 1.55 -6.78
CA ARG A 26 10.35 2.49 -5.66
C ARG A 26 9.08 2.26 -4.86
N ILE A 27 7.97 2.03 -5.54
CA ILE A 27 6.69 1.79 -4.87
C ILE A 27 6.74 0.46 -4.11
N ARG A 28 7.27 -0.58 -4.74
CA ARG A 28 7.36 -1.89 -4.09
C ARG A 28 8.28 -1.88 -2.88
N ASP A 29 9.42 -1.17 -2.96
CA ASP A 29 10.32 -1.02 -1.82
C ASP A 29 9.63 -0.33 -0.66
N ALA A 30 8.86 0.72 -0.95
CA ALA A 30 8.12 1.44 0.07
C ALA A 30 7.06 0.55 0.73
N ILE A 31 6.37 -0.27 -0.07
CA ILE A 31 5.37 -1.21 0.45
C ILE A 31 6.05 -2.26 1.33
N THR A 32 7.21 -2.74 0.92
CA THR A 32 7.99 -3.69 1.72
C THR A 32 8.33 -3.11 3.09
N GLY A 33 8.58 -1.80 3.17
CA GLY A 33 8.81 -1.13 4.44
C GLY A 33 7.64 -1.23 5.41
N LEU A 34 6.43 -1.47 4.90
CA LEU A 34 5.26 -1.65 5.76
C LEU A 34 5.29 -2.97 6.52
N THR A 35 6.11 -3.91 6.11
CA THR A 35 6.27 -5.20 6.80
C THR A 35 7.21 -5.10 7.99
N CYS A 36 7.89 -3.99 8.14
CA CYS A 36 8.77 -3.76 9.28
C CYS A 36 7.97 -3.47 10.54
N ASN A 37 8.58 -3.66 11.70
CA ASN A 37 7.93 -3.40 12.97
C ASN A 37 8.81 -2.45 13.80
N PRO A 38 8.45 -1.16 13.92
CA PRO A 38 7.25 -0.53 13.35
C PRO A 38 7.36 -0.32 11.83
N PRO A 39 6.23 -0.15 11.14
CA PRO A 39 6.25 0.14 9.71
C PRO A 39 7.00 1.41 9.38
N VAL A 40 7.71 1.39 8.26
CA VAL A 40 8.53 2.52 7.81
C VAL A 40 7.83 3.24 6.67
N GLY A 41 7.75 4.56 6.77
CA GLY A 41 7.20 5.38 5.69
C GLY A 41 6.33 6.51 6.20
N ASP A 42 5.84 7.33 5.27
CA ASP A 42 4.93 8.44 5.57
C ASP A 42 3.49 7.90 5.57
N ILE A 43 3.06 7.44 6.74
CA ILE A 43 1.82 6.70 6.91
C ILE A 43 0.82 7.54 7.70
N LYS A 44 -0.42 7.61 7.20
CA LYS A 44 -1.53 8.23 7.91
C LYS A 44 -2.76 7.35 7.86
N THR A 45 -3.50 7.30 8.97
CA THR A 45 -4.79 6.64 9.00
C THR A 45 -5.80 7.48 8.23
N MET A 46 -6.59 6.83 7.38
CA MET A 46 -7.63 7.51 6.63
C MET A 46 -8.92 7.52 7.42
N GLN A 47 -9.52 8.69 7.55
CA GLN A 47 -10.78 8.85 8.27
C GLN A 47 -11.96 8.56 7.35
N GLY A 48 -13.09 8.18 7.94
CA GLY A 48 -14.31 7.93 7.19
C GLY A 48 -14.44 6.51 6.67
N TYR A 49 -13.49 5.62 6.98
CA TYR A 49 -13.50 4.23 6.56
C TYR A 49 -13.54 3.33 7.79
N SER A 50 -14.36 2.29 7.71
CA SER A 50 -14.53 1.37 8.84
C SER A 50 -13.52 0.22 8.85
N ASP A 51 -12.77 0.04 7.77
CA ASP A 51 -11.83 -1.08 7.62
C ASP A 51 -10.41 -0.78 8.10
N GLY A 52 -10.19 0.41 8.66
CA GLY A 52 -8.88 0.79 9.19
C GLY A 52 -7.83 1.07 8.13
N ARG A 53 -8.25 1.40 6.92
CA ARG A 53 -7.30 1.62 5.83
C ARG A 53 -6.41 2.83 6.11
N LYS A 54 -5.20 2.77 5.56
CA LYS A 54 -4.18 3.79 5.73
C LYS A 54 -3.63 4.23 4.40
N ARG A 55 -2.93 5.36 4.42
CA ARG A 55 -2.27 5.92 3.26
C ARG A 55 -0.76 5.93 3.47
N LEU A 56 -0.03 5.43 2.49
CA LEU A 56 1.42 5.55 2.42
C LEU A 56 1.77 6.50 1.28
N ARG A 57 2.52 7.56 1.59
CA ARG A 57 2.98 8.49 0.57
C ARG A 57 4.39 8.11 0.12
N VAL A 58 4.58 8.01 -1.20
CA VAL A 58 5.89 7.72 -1.79
C VAL A 58 6.09 8.73 -2.93
N GLY A 59 6.85 9.80 -2.67
CA GLY A 59 7.02 10.87 -3.66
C GLY A 59 5.69 11.46 -4.05
N SER A 60 5.36 11.40 -5.34
CA SER A 60 4.09 11.90 -5.85
C SER A 60 2.97 10.85 -5.86
N TRP A 61 3.25 9.66 -5.41
CA TRP A 61 2.26 8.58 -5.39
C TRP A 61 1.65 8.40 -4.02
N ARG A 62 0.42 7.88 -4.00
CA ARG A 62 -0.29 7.49 -2.79
C ARG A 62 -0.68 6.05 -2.89
N ILE A 63 -0.43 5.31 -1.83
CA ILE A 63 -0.76 3.90 -1.74
C ILE A 63 -1.77 3.74 -0.61
N ILE A 64 -2.95 3.25 -0.95
CA ILE A 64 -4.01 3.00 0.03
C ILE A 64 -3.99 1.52 0.35
N TYR A 65 -3.88 1.18 1.61
CA TYR A 65 -3.78 -0.21 2.03
C TYR A 65 -4.48 -0.43 3.35
N ARG A 66 -4.71 -1.71 3.66
CA ARG A 66 -5.23 -2.10 4.97
C ARG A 66 -4.58 -3.41 5.38
N HIS A 67 -4.66 -3.70 6.67
CA HIS A 67 -4.17 -4.95 7.23
C HIS A 67 -5.31 -5.96 7.29
N GLU A 68 -5.01 -7.18 6.89
CA GLU A 68 -5.91 -8.31 7.03
C GLU A 68 -5.14 -9.45 7.68
N ASN A 69 -5.85 -10.31 8.38
CA ASN A 69 -5.26 -11.50 8.97
C ASN A 69 -5.97 -12.73 8.44
N GLU A 70 -5.19 -13.73 8.06
CA GLU A 70 -5.70 -14.99 7.61
C GLU A 70 -4.93 -16.07 8.34
N GLU A 71 -5.56 -16.65 9.37
CA GLU A 71 -4.91 -17.59 10.29
C GLU A 71 -3.67 -16.96 10.94
N THR A 72 -2.47 -17.49 10.66
CA THR A 72 -1.22 -16.95 11.21
C THR A 72 -0.51 -16.01 10.25
N VAL A 73 -1.13 -15.71 9.13
CA VAL A 73 -0.54 -14.87 8.09
C VAL A 73 -1.11 -13.46 8.18
N GLU A 74 -0.25 -12.49 8.32
CA GLU A 74 -0.63 -11.09 8.20
C GLU A 74 -0.58 -10.70 6.73
N ILE A 75 -1.63 -10.02 6.26
CA ILE A 75 -1.71 -9.58 4.87
C ILE A 75 -1.79 -8.06 4.83
N ILE A 76 -0.95 -7.47 4.01
CA ILE A 76 -1.07 -6.06 3.66
C ILE A 76 -1.76 -6.02 2.30
N PHE A 77 -3.01 -5.59 2.29
CA PHE A 77 -3.79 -5.53 1.07
C PHE A 77 -3.72 -4.12 0.49
N VAL A 78 -3.06 -3.98 -0.66
CA VAL A 78 -2.95 -2.70 -1.36
C VAL A 78 -4.22 -2.51 -2.18
N ILE A 79 -5.06 -1.58 -1.74
CA ILE A 79 -6.38 -1.34 -2.30
C ILE A 79 -6.28 -0.50 -3.56
N ASP A 80 -5.45 0.56 -3.53
CA ASP A 80 -5.35 1.49 -4.63
C ASP A 80 -4.00 2.17 -4.63
N ILE A 81 -3.53 2.55 -5.81
CA ILE A 81 -2.31 3.32 -5.99
C ILE A 81 -2.64 4.40 -7.01
N GLY A 82 -2.21 5.62 -6.75
CA GLY A 82 -2.46 6.70 -7.69
C GLY A 82 -1.54 7.87 -7.47
N ASN A 83 -1.62 8.81 -8.37
CA ASN A 83 -0.95 10.09 -8.23
C ASN A 83 -1.65 10.90 -7.15
N ARG A 84 -0.86 11.72 -6.49
CA ARG A 84 -1.31 12.50 -5.34
C ARG A 84 -2.57 13.31 -5.60
N GLY A 85 -2.73 13.88 -6.78
CA GLY A 85 -3.89 14.68 -7.10
C GLY A 85 -5.11 13.90 -7.51
N ASN A 86 -4.97 12.64 -7.89
CA ASN A 86 -6.07 11.84 -8.43
C ASN A 86 -6.88 11.12 -7.35
N ILE A 87 -6.26 10.78 -6.26
CA ILE A 87 -6.91 10.00 -5.20
C ILE A 87 -7.92 10.83 -4.41
N TYR A 88 -7.79 12.14 -4.43
CA TYR A 88 -8.63 13.04 -3.64
C TYR A 88 -9.76 13.68 -4.41
N LYS A 89 -10.16 13.08 -5.46
CA LYS A 89 -11.34 13.61 -6.16
C LYS A 89 -12.61 13.09 -5.58
#